data_dec9bdcc5283082be1d2616ff87743b0
#
_entry.id   dec9bdcc5283082be1d2616ff87743b0
#
_cell.length_a   1.000
_cell.length_b   1.000
_cell.length_c   1.000
_cell.angle_alpha   90.00
_cell.angle_beta   90.00
_cell.angle_gamma   90.00
#
_symmetry.space_group_name_H-M   'P 1'
#
loop_
_entity.id
_entity.type
_entity.pdbx_description
1 polymer ?
#
loop_
_entity_poly.entity_id
_entity_poly.type
_entity_poly.pdbx_seq_one_letter_code
_entity_poly.pdbx_strand_id
1 'polypeptide(L)'
;MSSTFSLKYMSRRVSCAFNLLQICLVVAVLALLVTASPLFAENALNGAENTAEAETEAGVAAAEVIQAPALAAVAPDPAADEPLSPRMRAALGYVAQRYRVSADALRPIFHAVQSTSQELSLDPLLIVAVIGVESRFNPFSQSVMGAQGLMQVIPRFHKDKLPANAGKAPLLDPVTNVRVGSLALEEAIRRNGGLMEGLQQFAGATRDEDQTYATKVLSEKQRLEDAANRRLGRG
;
A
#
# COMPACT_ATOMS: atom_id res chain seq x y z
N MET A 1 -23.27 -33.31 33.36
CA MET A 1 -23.45 -32.44 32.17
C MET A 1 -23.92 -31.10 32.66
N SER A 2 -23.10 -30.05 32.64
CA SER A 2 -23.43 -28.63 32.84
C SER A 2 -22.29 -27.91 33.58
N SER A 3 -21.24 -27.47 32.90
CA SER A 3 -20.30 -26.51 33.47
C SER A 3 -19.51 -25.69 32.42
N THR A 4 -19.75 -25.83 31.10
CA THR A 4 -18.98 -25.17 30.05
C THR A 4 -19.65 -23.92 29.45
N PHE A 5 -20.85 -23.53 29.90
CA PHE A 5 -21.60 -22.41 29.33
C PHE A 5 -21.31 -21.06 30.01
N SER A 6 -20.72 -21.06 31.22
CA SER A 6 -20.53 -19.82 32.00
C SER A 6 -19.26 -19.03 31.63
N LEU A 7 -18.19 -19.66 31.13
CA LEU A 7 -16.93 -18.95 30.84
C LEU A 7 -16.97 -18.09 29.56
N LYS A 8 -17.74 -18.48 28.55
CA LYS A 8 -17.83 -17.71 27.28
C LYS A 8 -18.62 -16.39 27.43
N TYR A 9 -19.53 -16.32 28.38
CA TYR A 9 -20.33 -15.10 28.61
C TYR A 9 -19.57 -14.03 29.40
N MET A 10 -18.64 -14.44 30.25
CA MET A 10 -17.81 -13.53 31.05
C MET A 10 -16.73 -12.82 30.23
N SER A 11 -16.14 -13.50 29.23
CA SER A 11 -15.10 -12.91 28.37
C SER A 11 -15.63 -11.79 27.45
N ARG A 12 -16.86 -11.89 26.99
CA ARG A 12 -17.49 -10.85 26.14
C ARG A 12 -17.81 -9.55 26.88
N ARG A 13 -18.14 -9.62 28.18
CA ARG A 13 -18.43 -8.42 28.98
C ARG A 13 -17.17 -7.65 29.35
N VAL A 14 -16.05 -8.36 29.55
CA VAL A 14 -14.76 -7.73 29.86
C VAL A 14 -14.20 -7.01 28.62
N SER A 15 -14.33 -7.55 27.42
CA SER A 15 -13.93 -6.89 26.17
C SER A 15 -14.75 -5.62 25.87
N CYS A 16 -16.06 -5.64 26.15
CA CYS A 16 -16.90 -4.45 25.95
C CYS A 16 -16.56 -3.32 26.92
N ALA A 17 -16.26 -3.65 28.18
CA ALA A 17 -15.88 -2.65 29.19
C ALA A 17 -14.50 -2.03 28.89
N PHE A 18 -13.56 -2.83 28.36
CA PHE A 18 -12.23 -2.34 27.97
C PHE A 18 -12.31 -1.39 26.77
N ASN A 19 -13.13 -1.70 25.75
CA ASN A 19 -13.36 -0.83 24.61
C ASN A 19 -14.05 0.50 25.01
N LEU A 20 -15.02 0.47 25.92
CA LEU A 20 -15.69 1.68 26.41
C LEU A 20 -14.72 2.59 27.15
N LEU A 21 -13.86 2.03 28.01
CA LEU A 21 -12.84 2.78 28.74
C LEU A 21 -11.83 3.44 27.81
N GLN A 22 -11.43 2.74 26.74
CA GLN A 22 -10.49 3.25 25.75
C GLN A 22 -11.10 4.38 24.90
N ILE A 23 -12.37 4.29 24.55
CA ILE A 23 -13.10 5.35 23.83
C ILE A 23 -13.25 6.59 24.73
N CYS A 24 -13.58 6.44 26.00
CA CYS A 24 -13.68 7.56 26.93
C CYS A 24 -12.33 8.27 27.12
N LEU A 25 -11.22 7.53 27.15
CA LEU A 25 -9.88 8.09 27.29
C LEU A 25 -9.46 8.89 26.05
N VAL A 26 -9.77 8.41 24.86
CA VAL A 26 -9.53 9.11 23.59
C VAL A 26 -10.35 10.40 23.49
N VAL A 27 -11.62 10.37 23.90
CA VAL A 27 -12.49 11.56 23.91
C VAL A 27 -11.99 12.60 24.93
N ALA A 28 -11.53 12.16 26.10
CA ALA A 28 -10.97 13.06 27.12
C ALA A 28 -9.67 13.76 26.65
N VAL A 29 -8.79 13.03 25.93
CA VAL A 29 -7.56 13.60 25.36
C VAL A 29 -7.88 14.59 24.24
N LEU A 30 -8.86 14.28 23.37
CA LEU A 30 -9.33 15.20 22.33
C LEU A 30 -9.96 16.47 22.90
N ALA A 31 -10.74 16.36 23.98
CA ALA A 31 -11.32 17.51 24.66
C ALA A 31 -10.23 18.42 25.29
N LEU A 32 -9.16 17.82 25.84
CA LEU A 32 -8.03 18.55 26.41
C LEU A 32 -7.23 19.31 25.35
N LEU A 33 -7.08 18.75 24.15
CA LEU A 33 -6.41 19.39 23.02
C LEU A 33 -7.19 20.59 22.45
N VAL A 34 -8.53 20.54 22.50
CA VAL A 34 -9.39 21.65 22.04
C VAL A 34 -9.37 22.83 23.02
N THR A 35 -9.22 22.55 24.32
CA THR A 35 -9.17 23.63 25.34
C THR A 35 -7.80 24.28 25.48
N ALA A 36 -6.72 23.66 24.95
CA ALA A 36 -5.37 24.22 24.96
C ALA A 36 -5.06 25.15 23.78
N SER A 37 -5.99 25.39 22.86
CA SER A 37 -5.79 26.16 21.64
C SER A 37 -5.87 27.71 21.70
N PRO A 38 -6.24 28.39 22.82
CA PRO A 38 -6.26 29.86 22.81
C PRO A 38 -4.91 30.53 23.02
N LEU A 39 -3.83 29.79 23.33
CA LEU A 39 -2.52 30.40 23.62
C LEU A 39 -1.59 30.56 22.40
N PHE A 40 -1.97 30.06 21.22
CA PHE A 40 -1.16 30.18 20.01
C PHE A 40 -1.66 31.23 19.00
N ALA A 41 -2.80 31.86 19.23
CA ALA A 41 -3.39 32.81 18.28
C ALA A 41 -2.94 34.26 18.47
N GLU A 42 -2.26 34.61 19.55
CA GLU A 42 -1.87 36.01 19.83
C GLU A 42 -0.49 36.43 19.31
N ASN A 43 0.34 35.49 18.82
CA ASN A 43 1.68 35.83 18.32
C ASN A 43 1.78 35.99 16.79
N ALA A 44 0.68 35.92 16.06
CA ALA A 44 0.68 36.04 14.58
C ALA A 44 0.22 37.42 14.06
N LEU A 45 -0.18 38.36 14.94
CA LEU A 45 -0.74 39.65 14.51
C LEU A 45 0.15 40.86 14.76
N ASN A 46 1.34 40.72 15.35
CA ASN A 46 2.25 41.86 15.64
C ASN A 46 3.49 41.93 14.73
N GLY A 47 3.46 41.32 13.55
CA GLY A 47 4.60 41.31 12.61
C GLY A 47 4.36 41.99 11.25
N ALA A 48 3.28 42.76 11.08
CA ALA A 48 2.95 43.38 9.78
C ALA A 48 2.65 44.88 9.90
N GLU A 49 3.59 45.67 10.43
CA GLU A 49 3.64 47.12 10.21
C GLU A 49 5.10 47.55 10.35
N ASN A 50 5.76 47.71 9.22
CA ASN A 50 6.78 48.71 8.86
C ASN A 50 7.59 48.16 7.68
N THR A 51 7.30 48.64 6.50
CA THR A 51 8.15 49.41 5.59
C THR A 51 7.43 49.53 4.26
N ALA A 52 6.80 50.69 4.10
CA ALA A 52 6.52 51.24 2.78
C ALA A 52 7.69 52.17 2.40
N GLU A 53 7.91 52.26 1.10
CA GLU A 53 8.72 53.24 0.37
C GLU A 53 10.17 52.83 0.03
N ALA A 54 10.37 52.46 -1.24
CA ALA A 54 11.19 53.19 -2.22
C ALA A 54 11.36 52.41 -3.54
N GLU A 55 10.81 53.00 -4.59
CA GLU A 55 11.31 53.22 -5.94
C GLU A 55 11.62 52.09 -6.91
N THR A 56 10.75 51.98 -7.90
CA THR A 56 10.93 51.93 -9.36
C THR A 56 12.37 51.79 -9.87
N GLU A 57 12.68 50.71 -10.59
CA GLU A 57 13.20 50.75 -11.96
C GLU A 57 13.16 49.39 -12.67
N ALA A 58 13.00 49.51 -13.99
CA ALA A 58 12.72 48.48 -14.95
C ALA A 58 13.82 47.38 -15.07
N GLY A 59 13.41 46.15 -15.25
CA GLY A 59 14.25 45.05 -15.67
C GLY A 59 13.41 43.89 -16.17
N VAL A 60 13.10 43.88 -17.47
CA VAL A 60 12.56 42.71 -18.17
C VAL A 60 13.59 41.60 -18.09
N ALA A 61 13.38 40.63 -17.21
CA ALA A 61 14.13 39.38 -17.21
C ALA A 61 13.17 38.20 -17.27
N ALA A 62 13.28 37.48 -18.36
CA ALA A 62 12.78 36.19 -18.74
C ALA A 62 12.06 35.38 -17.63
N ALA A 63 10.81 35.01 -17.92
CA ALA A 63 10.11 33.94 -17.22
C ALA A 63 10.92 32.64 -17.40
N GLU A 64 11.66 32.25 -16.38
CA GLU A 64 12.26 30.96 -16.27
C GLU A 64 11.13 29.97 -16.05
N VAL A 65 10.75 29.26 -17.13
CA VAL A 65 9.87 28.14 -17.11
C VAL A 65 10.54 27.10 -16.21
N ILE A 66 10.04 26.96 -14.98
CA ILE A 66 10.41 25.83 -14.11
C ILE A 66 9.93 24.58 -14.85
N GLN A 67 10.82 24.01 -15.65
CA GLN A 67 10.63 22.67 -16.20
C GLN A 67 10.54 21.73 -15.01
N ALA A 68 9.36 21.13 -14.82
CA ALA A 68 9.19 19.97 -13.97
C ALA A 68 10.31 18.98 -14.32
N PRO A 69 11.00 18.38 -13.31
CA PRO A 69 12.04 17.42 -13.60
C PRO A 69 11.42 16.31 -14.44
N ALA A 70 11.93 16.14 -15.66
CA ALA A 70 11.57 15.05 -16.55
C ALA A 70 11.68 13.76 -15.72
N LEU A 71 10.58 13.02 -15.61
CA LEU A 71 10.63 11.64 -15.13
C LEU A 71 11.74 10.97 -15.93
N ALA A 72 12.82 10.59 -15.25
CA ALA A 72 13.86 9.79 -15.85
C ALA A 72 13.16 8.57 -16.45
N ALA A 73 13.19 8.47 -17.78
CA ALA A 73 12.59 7.37 -18.51
C ALA A 73 13.24 6.08 -18.00
N VAL A 74 12.51 5.34 -17.17
CA VAL A 74 12.81 3.92 -16.94
C VAL A 74 12.77 3.29 -18.32
N ALA A 75 13.84 2.59 -18.69
CA ALA A 75 13.90 1.86 -19.95
C ALA A 75 12.61 1.05 -20.10
N PRO A 76 11.94 1.07 -21.27
CA PRO A 76 10.69 0.34 -21.45
C PRO A 76 10.96 -1.14 -21.16
N ASP A 77 10.20 -1.68 -20.20
CA ASP A 77 10.19 -3.11 -19.94
C ASP A 77 9.70 -3.82 -21.21
N PRO A 78 10.50 -4.66 -21.86
CA PRO A 78 10.09 -5.35 -23.08
C PRO A 78 8.85 -6.23 -22.89
N ALA A 79 8.49 -6.56 -21.65
CA ALA A 79 7.27 -7.27 -21.30
C ALA A 79 6.01 -6.37 -21.28
N ALA A 80 6.14 -5.04 -21.41
CA ALA A 80 5.01 -4.11 -21.43
C ALA A 80 4.14 -4.25 -22.69
N ASP A 81 4.68 -4.85 -23.78
CA ASP A 81 3.99 -5.05 -25.06
C ASP A 81 3.20 -6.38 -25.12
N GLU A 82 3.42 -7.31 -24.20
CA GLU A 82 2.65 -8.56 -24.21
C GLU A 82 1.23 -8.34 -23.68
N PRO A 83 0.19 -8.75 -24.42
CA PRO A 83 -1.18 -8.54 -23.98
C PRO A 83 -1.48 -9.32 -22.69
N LEU A 84 -2.17 -8.69 -21.76
CA LEU A 84 -2.63 -9.38 -20.54
C LEU A 84 -3.43 -10.63 -20.91
N SER A 85 -3.16 -11.72 -20.20
CA SER A 85 -3.92 -12.97 -20.33
C SER A 85 -5.42 -12.73 -20.05
N PRO A 86 -6.32 -13.55 -20.59
CA PRO A 86 -7.76 -13.41 -20.32
C PRO A 86 -8.07 -13.38 -18.83
N ARG A 87 -7.38 -14.21 -18.03
CA ARG A 87 -7.51 -14.28 -16.58
C ARG A 87 -7.10 -12.96 -15.92
N MET A 88 -5.97 -12.37 -16.34
CA MET A 88 -5.49 -11.09 -15.81
C MET A 88 -6.38 -9.92 -16.22
N ARG A 89 -6.90 -9.89 -17.44
CA ARG A 89 -7.88 -8.86 -17.88
C ARG A 89 -9.16 -8.91 -17.04
N ALA A 90 -9.65 -10.11 -16.75
CA ALA A 90 -10.85 -10.30 -15.92
C ALA A 90 -10.60 -9.83 -14.49
N ALA A 91 -9.43 -10.16 -13.91
CA ALA A 91 -9.02 -9.71 -12.59
C ALA A 91 -8.85 -8.18 -12.53
N LEU A 92 -8.23 -7.56 -13.55
CA LEU A 92 -8.09 -6.10 -13.65
C LEU A 92 -9.45 -5.40 -13.56
N GLY A 93 -10.41 -5.87 -14.33
CA GLY A 93 -11.76 -5.30 -14.30
C GLY A 93 -12.47 -5.46 -12.95
N TYR A 94 -12.22 -6.56 -12.22
CA TYR A 94 -12.72 -6.73 -10.86
C TYR A 94 -12.06 -5.75 -9.89
N VAL A 95 -10.72 -5.63 -9.95
CA VAL A 95 -9.93 -4.72 -9.11
C VAL A 95 -10.36 -3.26 -9.32
N ALA A 96 -10.51 -2.84 -10.59
CA ALA A 96 -10.95 -1.48 -10.94
C ALA A 96 -12.28 -1.10 -10.24
N GLN A 97 -13.24 -2.02 -10.28
CA GLN A 97 -14.55 -1.81 -9.63
C GLN A 97 -14.46 -1.85 -8.09
N ARG A 98 -13.74 -2.84 -7.54
CA ARG A 98 -13.67 -3.08 -6.10
C ARG A 98 -12.94 -1.97 -5.35
N TYR A 99 -11.80 -1.52 -5.90
CA TYR A 99 -10.93 -0.53 -5.28
C TYR A 99 -11.15 0.89 -5.81
N ARG A 100 -12.04 1.07 -6.81
CA ARG A 100 -12.38 2.35 -7.43
C ARG A 100 -11.15 3.04 -8.04
N VAL A 101 -10.29 2.25 -8.68
CA VAL A 101 -9.10 2.72 -9.40
C VAL A 101 -9.36 2.59 -10.90
N SER A 102 -8.89 3.56 -11.69
CA SER A 102 -9.08 3.50 -13.14
C SER A 102 -8.34 2.30 -13.74
N ALA A 103 -8.96 1.66 -14.75
CA ALA A 103 -8.35 0.54 -15.44
C ALA A 103 -7.02 0.91 -16.12
N ASP A 104 -6.90 2.15 -16.60
CA ASP A 104 -5.69 2.64 -17.25
C ASP A 104 -4.53 2.81 -16.25
N ALA A 105 -4.82 3.29 -15.04
CA ALA A 105 -3.82 3.35 -13.96
C ALA A 105 -3.37 1.96 -13.48
N LEU A 106 -4.26 0.97 -13.55
CA LEU A 106 -3.95 -0.42 -13.17
C LEU A 106 -3.17 -1.18 -14.23
N ARG A 107 -3.28 -0.81 -15.51
CA ARG A 107 -2.70 -1.55 -16.64
C ARG A 107 -1.20 -1.79 -16.47
N PRO A 108 -0.35 -0.78 -16.23
CA PRO A 108 1.09 -1.00 -16.04
C PRO A 108 1.39 -1.90 -14.85
N ILE A 109 0.62 -1.80 -13.76
CA ILE A 109 0.77 -2.66 -12.58
C ILE A 109 0.48 -4.12 -12.95
N PHE A 110 -0.60 -4.38 -13.70
CA PHE A 110 -0.99 -5.73 -14.11
C PHE A 110 -0.02 -6.36 -15.13
N HIS A 111 0.59 -5.56 -16.02
CA HIS A 111 1.67 -6.03 -16.88
C HIS A 111 2.90 -6.42 -16.06
N ALA A 112 3.33 -5.55 -15.13
CA ALA A 112 4.44 -5.87 -14.23
C ALA A 112 4.17 -7.12 -13.38
N VAL A 113 2.95 -7.31 -12.88
CA VAL A 113 2.55 -8.54 -12.19
C VAL A 113 2.65 -9.76 -13.10
N GLN A 114 2.13 -9.67 -14.33
CA GLN A 114 2.13 -10.79 -15.27
C GLN A 114 3.57 -11.21 -15.62
N SER A 115 4.44 -10.28 -16.01
CA SER A 115 5.83 -10.58 -16.34
C SER A 115 6.61 -11.13 -15.13
N THR A 116 6.53 -10.46 -14.00
CA THR A 116 7.24 -10.89 -12.77
C THR A 116 6.75 -12.26 -12.27
N SER A 117 5.45 -12.55 -12.38
CA SER A 117 4.90 -13.86 -11.98
C SER A 117 5.43 -15.00 -12.84
N GLN A 118 5.62 -14.76 -14.15
CA GLN A 118 6.21 -15.74 -15.06
C GLN A 118 7.69 -15.99 -14.73
N GLU A 119 8.47 -14.91 -14.50
CA GLU A 119 9.88 -14.99 -14.12
C GLU A 119 10.10 -15.79 -12.82
N LEU A 120 9.24 -15.56 -11.83
CA LEU A 120 9.37 -16.15 -10.48
C LEU A 120 8.55 -17.42 -10.27
N SER A 121 7.80 -17.88 -11.29
CA SER A 121 6.87 -19.03 -11.18
C SER A 121 5.86 -18.87 -10.03
N LEU A 122 5.41 -17.63 -9.78
CA LEU A 122 4.34 -17.32 -8.83
C LEU A 122 2.98 -17.24 -9.53
N ASP A 123 1.90 -17.52 -8.79
CA ASP A 123 0.55 -17.23 -9.28
C ASP A 123 0.35 -15.71 -9.37
N PRO A 124 0.05 -15.13 -10.54
CA PRO A 124 -0.16 -13.69 -10.67
C PRO A 124 -1.30 -13.16 -9.80
N LEU A 125 -2.35 -13.96 -9.57
CA LEU A 125 -3.45 -13.54 -8.67
C LEU A 125 -3.04 -13.53 -7.19
N LEU A 126 -1.99 -14.26 -6.80
CA LEU A 126 -1.41 -14.14 -5.47
C LEU A 126 -0.76 -12.76 -5.29
N ILE A 127 0.04 -12.30 -6.27
CA ILE A 127 0.67 -10.98 -6.23
C ILE A 127 -0.41 -9.88 -6.20
N VAL A 128 -1.43 -9.98 -7.05
CA VAL A 128 -2.58 -9.05 -7.07
C VAL A 128 -3.29 -9.01 -5.71
N ALA A 129 -3.46 -10.17 -5.06
CA ALA A 129 -4.10 -10.25 -3.74
C ALA A 129 -3.26 -9.57 -2.64
N VAL A 130 -1.93 -9.77 -2.66
CA VAL A 130 -1.01 -9.08 -1.75
C VAL A 130 -1.12 -7.57 -1.93
N ILE A 131 -1.07 -7.04 -3.16
CA ILE A 131 -1.24 -5.60 -3.45
C ILE A 131 -2.57 -5.10 -2.90
N GLY A 132 -3.64 -5.86 -3.08
CA GLY A 132 -4.97 -5.51 -2.57
C GLY A 132 -5.03 -5.42 -1.05
N VAL A 133 -4.33 -6.30 -0.35
CA VAL A 133 -4.26 -6.33 1.12
C VAL A 133 -3.37 -5.22 1.67
N GLU A 134 -2.21 -4.98 1.05
CA GLU A 134 -1.16 -4.08 1.52
C GLU A 134 -1.51 -2.59 1.31
N SER A 135 -1.85 -2.23 0.09
CA SER A 135 -2.01 -0.82 -0.28
C SER A 135 -3.38 -0.46 -0.85
N ARG A 136 -4.23 -1.46 -1.13
CA ARG A 136 -5.46 -1.26 -1.89
C ARG A 136 -5.20 -0.60 -3.25
N PHE A 137 -4.09 -0.94 -3.88
CA PHE A 137 -3.59 -0.38 -5.15
C PHE A 137 -3.19 1.10 -5.09
N ASN A 138 -2.86 1.63 -3.91
CA ASN A 138 -2.27 2.96 -3.78
C ASN A 138 -0.73 2.88 -3.90
N PRO A 139 -0.10 3.34 -5.01
CA PRO A 139 1.34 3.27 -5.21
C PRO A 139 2.12 4.20 -4.28
N PHE A 140 1.47 5.20 -3.70
CA PHE A 140 2.08 6.18 -2.80
C PHE A 140 1.87 5.84 -1.32
N SER A 141 1.35 4.65 -1.02
CA SER A 141 1.15 4.20 0.36
C SER A 141 2.47 4.11 1.10
N GLN A 142 2.53 4.69 2.31
CA GLN A 142 3.68 4.62 3.19
C GLN A 142 3.23 4.35 4.62
N SER A 143 3.96 3.49 5.34
CA SER A 143 3.68 3.18 6.73
C SER A 143 4.64 3.89 7.68
N VAL A 144 4.28 4.00 8.94
CA VAL A 144 5.15 4.54 10.02
C VAL A 144 6.43 3.71 10.21
N MET A 145 6.43 2.44 9.81
CA MET A 145 7.59 1.55 9.86
C MET A 145 8.50 1.67 8.63
N GLY A 146 8.14 2.53 7.66
CA GLY A 146 8.89 2.79 6.45
C GLY A 146 8.60 1.82 5.31
N ALA A 147 7.49 1.08 5.36
CA ALA A 147 7.02 0.29 4.21
C ALA A 147 6.48 1.23 3.13
N GLN A 148 6.71 0.91 1.85
CA GLN A 148 6.43 1.79 0.72
C GLN A 148 5.73 1.06 -0.43
N GLY A 149 4.82 1.76 -1.08
CA GLY A 149 4.21 1.41 -2.36
C GLY A 149 3.20 0.28 -2.32
N LEU A 150 2.96 -0.32 -3.48
CA LEU A 150 1.88 -1.30 -3.72
C LEU A 150 1.94 -2.52 -2.81
N MET A 151 3.12 -3.10 -2.61
CA MET A 151 3.34 -4.30 -1.81
C MET A 151 3.94 -4.00 -0.44
N GLN A 152 3.95 -2.72 0.01
CA GLN A 152 4.45 -2.28 1.31
C GLN A 152 5.86 -2.81 1.66
N VAL A 153 6.78 -2.71 0.71
CA VAL A 153 8.16 -3.15 0.87
C VAL A 153 8.94 -2.17 1.73
N ILE A 154 9.73 -2.68 2.68
CA ILE A 154 10.61 -1.86 3.51
C ILE A 154 12.02 -1.82 2.89
N PRO A 155 12.47 -0.66 2.35
CA PRO A 155 13.71 -0.56 1.55
C PRO A 155 14.95 -1.11 2.26
N ARG A 156 15.07 -0.87 3.56
CA ARG A 156 16.25 -1.28 4.35
C ARG A 156 16.48 -2.79 4.38
N PHE A 157 15.43 -3.60 4.20
CA PHE A 157 15.52 -5.07 4.24
C PHE A 157 15.71 -5.70 2.85
N HIS A 158 15.55 -4.92 1.77
CA HIS A 158 15.55 -5.43 0.39
C HIS A 158 16.46 -4.61 -0.54
N LYS A 159 17.56 -4.06 0.02
CA LYS A 159 18.53 -3.26 -0.75
C LYS A 159 19.18 -4.05 -1.89
N ASP A 160 19.37 -5.35 -1.67
CA ASP A 160 19.92 -6.33 -2.62
C ASP A 160 19.00 -6.57 -3.84
N LYS A 161 17.71 -6.26 -3.73
CA LYS A 161 16.69 -6.43 -4.77
C LYS A 161 16.38 -5.14 -5.54
N LEU A 162 16.89 -4.01 -5.05
CA LEU A 162 16.68 -2.72 -5.72
C LEU A 162 17.55 -2.61 -6.98
N PRO A 163 17.06 -1.94 -8.04
CA PRO A 163 17.88 -1.64 -9.22
C PRO A 163 19.12 -0.82 -8.86
N ALA A 164 20.26 -1.09 -9.53
CA ALA A 164 21.51 -0.39 -9.28
C ALA A 164 21.39 1.15 -9.44
N ASN A 165 20.52 1.60 -10.33
CA ASN A 165 20.26 3.02 -10.63
C ASN A 165 19.00 3.53 -9.92
N ALA A 166 18.61 2.92 -8.82
CA ALA A 166 17.42 3.29 -8.08
C ALA A 166 17.52 4.76 -7.60
N GLY A 167 16.52 5.58 -7.95
CA GLY A 167 16.39 6.97 -7.49
C GLY A 167 16.18 7.07 -5.97
N LYS A 168 15.86 8.28 -5.48
CA LYS A 168 15.69 8.53 -4.04
C LYS A 168 14.55 7.73 -3.38
N ALA A 169 13.50 7.38 -4.15
CA ALA A 169 12.34 6.66 -3.64
C ALA A 169 11.85 5.58 -4.64
N PRO A 170 12.68 4.57 -4.95
CA PRO A 170 12.42 3.61 -6.03
C PRO A 170 11.16 2.76 -5.80
N LEU A 171 10.78 2.54 -4.56
CA LEU A 171 9.61 1.74 -4.21
C LEU A 171 8.28 2.50 -4.29
N LEU A 172 8.28 3.79 -4.65
CA LEU A 172 7.09 4.53 -5.03
C LEU A 172 6.80 4.41 -6.54
N ASP A 173 7.75 3.91 -7.32
CA ASP A 173 7.49 3.48 -8.70
C ASP A 173 6.73 2.13 -8.68
N PRO A 174 5.54 2.06 -9.32
CA PRO A 174 4.68 0.88 -9.24
C PRO A 174 5.33 -0.40 -9.78
N VAL A 175 6.06 -0.30 -10.90
CA VAL A 175 6.70 -1.46 -11.58
C VAL A 175 7.84 -1.99 -10.72
N THR A 176 8.72 -1.10 -10.26
CA THR A 176 9.82 -1.45 -9.35
C THR A 176 9.29 -2.08 -8.06
N ASN A 177 8.22 -1.52 -7.50
CA ASN A 177 7.62 -2.02 -6.27
C ASN A 177 7.08 -3.45 -6.42
N VAL A 178 6.34 -3.72 -7.51
CA VAL A 178 5.83 -5.05 -7.83
C VAL A 178 6.98 -6.04 -7.98
N ARG A 179 8.03 -5.69 -8.74
CA ARG A 179 9.18 -6.56 -8.96
C ARG A 179 9.90 -6.90 -7.64
N VAL A 180 10.26 -5.89 -6.86
CA VAL A 180 10.99 -6.07 -5.59
C VAL A 180 10.13 -6.79 -4.55
N GLY A 181 8.86 -6.43 -4.44
CA GLY A 181 7.91 -7.08 -3.54
C GLY A 181 7.66 -8.55 -3.88
N SER A 182 7.57 -8.87 -5.17
CA SER A 182 7.38 -10.25 -5.63
C SER A 182 8.63 -11.11 -5.39
N LEU A 183 9.84 -10.56 -5.59
CA LEU A 183 11.10 -11.22 -5.23
C LEU A 183 11.17 -11.50 -3.72
N ALA A 184 10.76 -10.55 -2.90
CA ALA A 184 10.72 -10.73 -1.44
C ALA A 184 9.68 -11.78 -1.03
N LEU A 185 8.54 -11.81 -1.69
CA LEU A 185 7.48 -12.79 -1.45
C LEU A 185 7.93 -14.21 -1.85
N GLU A 186 8.53 -14.37 -3.05
CA GLU A 186 9.06 -15.66 -3.51
C GLU A 186 10.12 -16.18 -2.54
N GLU A 187 11.07 -15.32 -2.15
CA GLU A 187 12.10 -15.69 -1.18
C GLU A 187 11.49 -16.12 0.16
N ALA A 188 10.49 -15.42 0.66
CA ALA A 188 9.80 -15.76 1.89
C ALA A 188 9.10 -17.13 1.80
N ILE A 189 8.40 -17.41 0.69
CA ILE A 189 7.73 -18.70 0.46
C ILE A 189 8.76 -19.83 0.39
N ARG A 190 9.82 -19.66 -0.37
CA ARG A 190 10.87 -20.66 -0.56
C ARG A 190 11.63 -20.98 0.73
N ARG A 191 11.93 -19.97 1.56
CA ARG A 191 12.71 -20.12 2.79
C ARG A 191 11.92 -20.68 3.96
N ASN A 192 10.60 -20.49 3.99
CA ASN A 192 9.77 -20.88 5.16
C ASN A 192 8.94 -22.15 4.92
N GLY A 193 9.20 -22.88 3.84
CA GLY A 193 8.65 -24.21 3.62
C GLY A 193 7.22 -24.25 3.08
N GLY A 194 6.66 -23.10 2.66
CA GLY A 194 5.32 -23.10 2.08
C GLY A 194 4.67 -21.72 1.95
N LEU A 195 3.50 -21.73 1.32
CA LEU A 195 2.78 -20.49 1.01
C LEU A 195 2.29 -19.76 2.28
N MET A 196 1.74 -20.50 3.24
CA MET A 196 1.17 -19.91 4.46
C MET A 196 2.26 -19.25 5.30
N GLU A 197 3.33 -19.98 5.59
CA GLU A 197 4.48 -19.53 6.37
C GLU A 197 5.22 -18.41 5.66
N GLY A 198 5.34 -18.52 4.33
CA GLY A 198 5.94 -17.48 3.50
C GLY A 198 5.17 -16.16 3.53
N LEU A 199 3.84 -16.21 3.47
CA LEU A 199 2.99 -15.03 3.59
C LEU A 199 3.11 -14.39 4.97
N GLN A 200 3.12 -15.18 6.05
CA GLN A 200 3.32 -14.68 7.41
C GLN A 200 4.71 -14.04 7.59
N GLN A 201 5.74 -14.65 7.01
CA GLN A 201 7.10 -14.09 7.01
C GLN A 201 7.17 -12.77 6.22
N PHE A 202 6.53 -12.71 5.05
CA PHE A 202 6.49 -11.52 4.21
C PHE A 202 5.89 -10.33 4.95
N ALA A 203 4.83 -10.54 5.70
CA ALA A 203 4.18 -9.52 6.52
C ALA A 203 4.90 -9.20 7.83
N GLY A 204 5.95 -9.96 8.19
CA GLY A 204 6.57 -9.86 9.51
C GLY A 204 5.70 -10.38 10.65
N ALA A 205 4.68 -11.18 10.35
CA ALA A 205 3.68 -11.70 11.28
C ALA A 205 3.97 -13.16 11.71
N THR A 206 5.23 -13.51 11.89
CA THR A 206 5.69 -14.89 12.18
C THR A 206 5.22 -15.44 13.54
N ARG A 207 4.74 -14.59 14.43
CA ARG A 207 4.22 -14.97 15.76
C ARG A 207 2.69 -15.01 15.82
N ASP A 208 2.03 -14.78 14.70
CA ASP A 208 0.56 -14.85 14.59
C ASP A 208 0.14 -16.30 14.36
N GLU A 209 -0.23 -16.98 15.44
CA GLU A 209 -0.66 -18.38 15.43
C GLU A 209 -1.94 -18.61 14.60
N ASP A 210 -2.79 -17.59 14.51
CA ASP A 210 -4.04 -17.64 13.73
C ASP A 210 -3.80 -17.45 12.23
N GLN A 211 -2.58 -17.17 11.80
CA GLN A 211 -2.18 -16.94 10.41
C GLN A 211 -3.11 -15.93 9.70
N THR A 212 -3.47 -14.86 10.42
CA THR A 212 -4.48 -13.88 10.00
C THR A 212 -4.13 -13.21 8.69
N TYR A 213 -2.85 -12.85 8.50
CA TYR A 213 -2.41 -12.21 7.27
C TYR A 213 -2.53 -13.15 6.06
N ALA A 214 -1.98 -14.36 6.16
CA ALA A 214 -2.03 -15.34 5.08
C ALA A 214 -3.48 -15.68 4.70
N THR A 215 -4.35 -15.90 5.69
CA THR A 215 -5.78 -16.12 5.48
C THR A 215 -6.46 -14.97 4.76
N LYS A 216 -6.11 -13.72 5.08
CA LYS A 216 -6.64 -12.52 4.43
C LYS A 216 -6.21 -12.43 2.97
N VAL A 217 -4.93 -12.70 2.66
CA VAL A 217 -4.40 -12.71 1.29
C VAL A 217 -5.07 -13.82 0.47
N LEU A 218 -5.14 -15.04 0.99
CA LEU A 218 -5.73 -16.16 0.28
C LEU A 218 -7.24 -15.98 0.05
N SER A 219 -7.94 -15.35 1.00
CA SER A 219 -9.36 -14.99 0.81
C SER A 219 -9.53 -13.96 -0.31
N GLU A 220 -8.63 -12.98 -0.44
CA GLU A 220 -8.68 -12.02 -1.54
C GLU A 220 -8.31 -12.67 -2.88
N LYS A 221 -7.30 -13.55 -2.90
CA LYS A 221 -6.95 -14.37 -4.07
C LYS A 221 -8.15 -15.17 -4.56
N GLN A 222 -8.88 -15.86 -3.68
CA GLN A 222 -10.08 -16.61 -4.04
C GLN A 222 -11.15 -15.72 -4.68
N ARG A 223 -11.38 -14.49 -4.16
CA ARG A 223 -12.33 -13.56 -4.77
C ARG A 223 -11.92 -13.14 -6.19
N LEU A 224 -10.61 -12.95 -6.42
CA LEU A 224 -10.07 -12.66 -7.74
C LEU A 224 -10.27 -13.82 -8.71
N GLU A 225 -10.03 -15.05 -8.27
CA GLU A 225 -10.25 -16.27 -9.05
C GLU A 225 -11.73 -16.42 -9.44
N ASP A 226 -12.62 -16.27 -8.47
CA ASP A 226 -14.07 -16.35 -8.71
C ASP A 226 -14.54 -15.27 -9.70
N ALA A 227 -14.00 -14.06 -9.60
CA ALA A 227 -14.32 -12.97 -10.51
C ALA A 227 -13.79 -13.23 -11.93
N ALA A 228 -12.57 -13.75 -12.04
CA ALA A 228 -11.97 -14.13 -13.32
C ALA A 228 -12.77 -15.24 -13.99
N ASN A 229 -13.11 -16.29 -13.27
CA ASN A 229 -13.86 -17.43 -13.79
C ASN A 229 -15.29 -17.03 -14.23
N ARG A 230 -15.98 -16.18 -13.46
CA ARG A 230 -17.32 -15.68 -13.85
C ARG A 230 -17.31 -14.87 -15.14
N ARG A 231 -16.25 -14.13 -15.41
CA ARG A 231 -16.11 -13.35 -16.66
C ARG A 231 -15.74 -14.22 -17.85
N LEU A 232 -14.88 -15.22 -17.64
CA LEU A 232 -14.49 -16.16 -18.70
C LEU A 232 -15.63 -17.13 -19.08
N GLY A 233 -16.49 -17.52 -18.12
CA GLY A 233 -17.62 -18.40 -18.38
C GLY A 233 -18.86 -17.72 -19.01
N ARG A 234 -18.81 -16.40 -19.24
CA ARG A 234 -19.89 -15.60 -19.88
C ARG A 234 -19.56 -15.17 -21.33
N GLY A 235 -18.41 -15.50 -21.82
CA GLY A 235 -17.94 -15.25 -23.18
C GLY A 235 -17.90 -16.52 -24.00
#